data_51cb7ead737329066cd8fc20f540aa85
#
_entry.id   51cb7ead737329066cd8fc20f540aa85
#
_cell.length_a   1.000
_cell.length_b   1.000
_cell.length_c   1.000
_cell.angle_alpha   90.00
_cell.angle_beta   90.00
_cell.angle_gamma   90.00
#
_symmetry.space_group_name_H-M   'P 1'
#
loop_
_entity.id
_entity.type
_entity.pdbx_description
1 polymer ?
#
loop_
_entity_poly.entity_id
_entity_poly.type
_entity_poly.pdbx_seq_one_letter_code
_entity_poly.pdbx_strand_id
1 'polypeptide(L)'
;MEEIPQYGLRAYALFYSKYSSRESFKQSELDWIVSQSMKKKIFALLLKAGWINKIKRNKYRCIEPKKIMKGLLEFKVPEIIKMAKKPYAFTKLSAVEIWSDYSYVQRGMERSPYFIKVLKKDIRYWKDFFNKHNIPNYVNEGSTIGEYIILMPVEKIDSIEKNNLKIEPLKETLKTAKENEMYRYAYNYMRKKYGPTAA
;
A
#
# COMPACT_ATOMS: atom_id res chain seq x y z
N MET A 1 2.10 7.13 -4.85
CA MET A 1 2.54 8.49 -4.42
C MET A 1 2.76 9.28 -5.67
N GLU A 2 2.19 10.50 -5.76
CA GLU A 2 2.61 11.37 -6.84
C GLU A 2 4.11 11.59 -6.72
N GLU A 3 4.81 11.47 -7.82
CA GLU A 3 6.24 11.76 -7.89
C GLU A 3 6.44 13.22 -7.44
N ILE A 4 7.21 13.42 -6.37
CA ILE A 4 7.49 14.76 -5.90
C ILE A 4 8.62 15.34 -6.75
N PRO A 5 8.34 16.31 -7.62
CA PRO A 5 9.35 16.91 -8.47
C PRO A 5 10.47 17.57 -7.65
N GLN A 6 11.65 17.71 -8.25
CA GLN A 6 12.81 18.28 -7.58
C GLN A 6 12.56 19.64 -6.92
N TYR A 7 11.74 20.51 -7.54
CA TYR A 7 11.38 21.80 -6.94
C TYR A 7 10.56 21.66 -5.64
N GLY A 8 9.72 20.62 -5.53
CA GLY A 8 8.98 20.31 -4.30
C GLY A 8 9.90 19.82 -3.19
N LEU A 9 10.84 18.92 -3.51
CA LEU A 9 11.87 18.43 -2.58
C LEU A 9 12.74 19.59 -2.06
N ARG A 10 13.19 20.47 -2.95
CA ARG A 10 13.99 21.65 -2.58
C ARG A 10 13.22 22.63 -1.70
N ALA A 11 11.95 22.87 -2.00
CA ALA A 11 11.10 23.74 -1.16
C ALA A 11 10.91 23.15 0.24
N TYR A 12 10.63 21.83 0.34
CA TYR A 12 10.55 21.17 1.63
C TYR A 12 11.87 21.24 2.40
N ALA A 13 13.01 20.96 1.75
CA ALA A 13 14.33 21.04 2.36
C ALA A 13 14.63 22.44 2.89
N LEU A 14 14.29 23.50 2.12
CA LEU A 14 14.43 24.88 2.53
C LEU A 14 13.60 25.20 3.78
N PHE A 15 12.31 24.82 3.81
CA PHE A 15 11.46 25.05 4.96
C PHE A 15 11.92 24.26 6.17
N TYR A 16 12.29 22.99 5.99
CA TYR A 16 12.75 22.16 7.09
C TYR A 16 14.08 22.66 7.69
N SER A 17 15.01 23.13 6.86
CA SER A 17 16.29 23.70 7.32
C SER A 17 16.09 25.00 8.12
N LYS A 18 15.08 25.80 7.77
CA LYS A 18 14.79 27.08 8.46
C LYS A 18 13.94 26.91 9.71
N TYR A 19 12.94 26.04 9.68
CA TYR A 19 11.84 25.99 10.68
C TYR A 19 11.73 24.65 11.38
N SER A 20 12.46 23.63 10.94
CA SER A 20 12.32 22.24 11.40
C SER A 20 10.86 21.75 11.40
N SER A 21 10.53 20.75 12.24
CA SER A 21 9.15 20.33 12.49
C SER A 21 8.51 21.07 13.68
N ARG A 22 9.21 22.02 14.30
CA ARG A 22 8.75 22.71 15.52
C ARG A 22 8.08 24.03 15.24
N GLU A 23 8.63 24.80 14.31
CA GLU A 23 8.16 26.12 13.98
C GLU A 23 7.22 26.15 12.78
N SER A 24 6.40 27.19 12.69
CA SER A 24 5.48 27.39 11.56
C SER A 24 5.96 28.49 10.65
N PHE A 25 5.74 28.34 9.36
CA PHE A 25 6.10 29.29 8.30
C PHE A 25 4.86 29.70 7.48
N LYS A 26 5.01 30.74 6.67
CA LYS A 26 3.96 31.27 5.79
C LYS A 26 4.29 30.98 4.33
N GLN A 27 3.28 31.04 3.46
CA GLN A 27 3.50 30.95 2.01
C GLN A 27 4.34 32.10 1.46
N SER A 28 4.29 33.28 2.09
CA SER A 28 5.07 34.46 1.72
C SER A 28 6.58 34.26 1.78
N GLU A 29 7.07 33.24 2.47
CA GLU A 29 8.51 32.90 2.49
C GLU A 29 9.08 32.59 1.10
N LEU A 30 8.22 32.24 0.13
CA LEU A 30 8.63 31.98 -1.25
C LEU A 30 8.36 33.15 -2.21
N ASP A 31 7.83 34.29 -1.73
CA ASP A 31 7.39 35.37 -2.62
C ASP A 31 8.51 36.02 -3.46
N TRP A 32 9.73 36.02 -2.93
CA TRP A 32 10.92 36.52 -3.61
C TRP A 32 11.72 35.45 -4.38
N ILE A 33 11.31 34.16 -4.28
CA ILE A 33 12.03 33.02 -4.88
C ILE A 33 11.31 32.52 -6.15
N VAL A 34 9.97 32.43 -6.10
CA VAL A 34 9.17 31.82 -7.17
C VAL A 34 7.91 32.63 -7.47
N SER A 35 7.34 32.42 -8.67
CA SER A 35 6.07 33.07 -9.06
C SER A 35 4.91 32.59 -8.17
N GLN A 36 3.82 33.37 -8.12
CA GLN A 36 2.61 33.04 -7.33
C GLN A 36 1.98 31.71 -7.76
N SER A 37 1.99 31.39 -9.06
CA SER A 37 1.48 30.13 -9.59
C SER A 37 2.33 28.95 -9.10
N MET A 38 3.65 29.06 -9.18
CA MET A 38 4.58 28.04 -8.71
C MET A 38 4.47 27.85 -7.19
N LYS A 39 4.36 28.93 -6.42
CA LYS A 39 4.15 28.87 -4.98
C LYS A 39 2.90 28.06 -4.62
N LYS A 40 1.75 28.36 -5.26
CA LYS A 40 0.50 27.60 -5.06
C LYS A 40 0.68 26.11 -5.38
N LYS A 41 1.38 25.80 -6.49
CA LYS A 41 1.66 24.42 -6.91
C LYS A 41 2.52 23.68 -5.89
N ILE A 42 3.59 24.30 -5.37
CA ILE A 42 4.46 23.73 -4.33
C ILE A 42 3.67 23.40 -3.08
N PHE A 43 2.89 24.35 -2.55
CA PHE A 43 2.11 24.12 -1.32
C PHE A 43 1.02 23.06 -1.50
N ALA A 44 0.32 23.05 -2.63
CA ALA A 44 -0.67 22.01 -2.94
C ALA A 44 -0.02 20.61 -2.98
N LEU A 45 1.14 20.50 -3.64
CA LEU A 45 1.90 19.27 -3.74
C LEU A 45 2.36 18.76 -2.37
N LEU A 46 3.01 19.61 -1.57
CA LEU A 46 3.55 19.23 -0.26
C LEU A 46 2.43 18.88 0.75
N LEU A 47 1.29 19.58 0.70
CA LEU A 47 0.10 19.27 1.50
C LEU A 47 -0.50 17.92 1.09
N LYS A 48 -0.67 17.68 -0.22
CA LYS A 48 -1.22 16.43 -0.75
C LYS A 48 -0.31 15.23 -0.45
N ALA A 49 0.99 15.43 -0.52
CA ALA A 49 1.98 14.42 -0.17
C ALA A 49 2.12 14.18 1.35
N GLY A 50 1.52 15.03 2.20
CA GLY A 50 1.63 14.93 3.65
C GLY A 50 3.00 15.32 4.21
N TRP A 51 3.78 16.13 3.48
CA TRP A 51 5.11 16.58 3.92
C TRP A 51 5.07 17.85 4.74
N ILE A 52 3.98 18.61 4.59
CA ILE A 52 3.65 19.75 5.46
C ILE A 52 2.20 19.65 5.93
N ASN A 53 1.92 20.20 7.09
CA ASN A 53 0.57 20.34 7.62
C ASN A 53 0.16 21.81 7.67
N LYS A 54 -1.12 22.07 7.36
CA LYS A 54 -1.72 23.40 7.59
C LYS A 54 -2.16 23.50 9.06
N ILE A 55 -1.58 24.43 9.79
CA ILE A 55 -1.88 24.66 11.21
C ILE A 55 -3.07 25.62 11.38
N LYS A 56 -3.06 26.74 10.60
CA LYS A 56 -4.15 27.70 10.51
C LYS A 56 -4.06 28.46 9.18
N ARG A 57 -4.94 29.44 8.96
CA ARG A 57 -4.89 30.25 7.74
C ARG A 57 -3.48 30.80 7.51
N ASN A 58 -2.90 30.49 6.34
CA ASN A 58 -1.56 30.89 5.93
C ASN A 58 -0.42 30.53 6.91
N LYS A 59 -0.58 29.48 7.73
CA LYS A 59 0.48 28.94 8.57
C LYS A 59 0.62 27.45 8.38
N TYR A 60 1.84 27.00 8.15
CA TYR A 60 2.20 25.62 7.82
C TYR A 60 3.36 25.17 8.69
N ARG A 61 3.53 23.87 8.81
CA ARG A 61 4.63 23.22 9.56
C ARG A 61 5.13 22.03 8.79
N CYS A 62 6.44 21.82 8.75
CA CYS A 62 7.03 20.61 8.17
C CYS A 62 6.74 19.37 9.04
N ILE A 63 6.53 18.24 8.38
CA ILE A 63 6.56 16.91 9.02
C ILE A 63 8.02 16.49 9.09
N GLU A 64 8.42 15.78 10.13
CA GLU A 64 9.79 15.26 10.25
C GLU A 64 10.14 14.31 9.10
N PRO A 65 11.35 14.43 8.49
CA PRO A 65 11.78 13.54 7.41
C PRO A 65 11.68 12.06 7.78
N LYS A 66 12.09 11.70 9.00
CA LYS A 66 11.98 10.32 9.49
C LYS A 66 10.54 9.80 9.47
N LYS A 67 9.57 10.64 9.83
CA LYS A 67 8.14 10.28 9.82
C LYS A 67 7.61 10.13 8.38
N ILE A 68 8.04 11.01 7.48
CA ILE A 68 7.72 10.93 6.05
C ILE A 68 8.25 9.62 5.48
N MET A 69 9.54 9.30 5.70
CA MET A 69 10.18 8.08 5.21
C MET A 69 9.50 6.83 5.76
N LYS A 70 9.15 6.81 7.04
CA LYS A 70 8.39 5.70 7.63
C LYS A 70 7.03 5.52 6.96
N GLY A 71 6.31 6.60 6.69
CA GLY A 71 5.00 6.56 6.03
C GLY A 71 5.03 6.04 4.59
N LEU A 72 6.20 6.08 3.92
CA LEU A 72 6.39 5.50 2.58
C LEU A 72 6.36 3.95 2.60
N LEU A 73 6.68 3.36 3.75
CA LEU A 73 6.80 1.91 3.94
C LEU A 73 5.62 1.33 4.73
N GLU A 74 4.61 2.13 5.06
CA GLU A 74 3.40 1.66 5.75
C GLU A 74 2.55 0.78 4.84
N PHE A 75 2.08 -0.35 5.38
CA PHE A 75 1.18 -1.26 4.67
C PHE A 75 -0.25 -0.72 4.64
N LYS A 76 -0.81 -0.56 3.46
CA LYS A 76 -2.14 0.03 3.22
C LYS A 76 -3.13 -0.92 2.59
N VAL A 77 -2.64 -1.96 1.92
CA VAL A 77 -3.47 -2.87 1.10
C VAL A 77 -4.61 -3.51 1.87
N PRO A 78 -4.43 -4.06 3.10
CA PRO A 78 -5.51 -4.73 3.80
C PRO A 78 -6.72 -3.83 4.09
N GLU A 79 -6.47 -2.52 4.32
CA GLU A 79 -7.55 -1.57 4.57
C GLU A 79 -8.15 -0.99 3.28
N ILE A 80 -7.30 -0.64 2.32
CA ILE A 80 -7.72 -0.01 1.07
C ILE A 80 -8.57 -0.97 0.23
N ILE A 81 -8.21 -2.25 0.18
CA ILE A 81 -8.93 -3.22 -0.66
C ILE A 81 -10.39 -3.43 -0.22
N LYS A 82 -10.71 -3.18 1.05
CA LYS A 82 -12.08 -3.23 1.57
C LYS A 82 -13.01 -2.22 0.90
N MET A 83 -12.45 -1.14 0.34
CA MET A 83 -13.20 -0.11 -0.39
C MET A 83 -13.46 -0.47 -1.86
N ALA A 84 -12.91 -1.57 -2.34
CA ALA A 84 -13.06 -1.98 -3.74
C ALA A 84 -14.48 -2.48 -4.02
N LYS A 85 -15.01 -2.10 -5.19
CA LYS A 85 -16.38 -2.45 -5.62
C LYS A 85 -16.44 -3.71 -6.50
N LYS A 86 -15.28 -4.23 -6.92
CA LYS A 86 -15.19 -5.39 -7.81
C LYS A 86 -14.79 -6.65 -7.05
N PRO A 87 -15.22 -7.84 -7.52
CA PRO A 87 -14.83 -9.10 -6.89
C PRO A 87 -13.31 -9.30 -6.90
N TYR A 88 -12.80 -9.83 -5.80
CA TYR A 88 -11.41 -10.26 -5.65
C TYR A 88 -11.31 -11.43 -4.68
N ALA A 89 -10.17 -12.09 -4.66
CA ALA A 89 -9.80 -13.01 -3.58
C ALA A 89 -8.28 -12.92 -3.33
N PHE A 90 -7.87 -12.79 -2.08
CA PHE A 90 -6.47 -13.03 -1.74
C PHE A 90 -6.09 -14.46 -2.06
N THR A 91 -4.89 -14.66 -2.61
CA THR A 91 -4.38 -15.96 -3.07
C THR A 91 -2.91 -16.13 -2.73
N LYS A 92 -2.35 -17.30 -2.98
CA LYS A 92 -0.93 -17.63 -2.75
C LYS A 92 -0.50 -17.25 -1.32
N LEU A 93 0.67 -16.58 -1.18
CA LEU A 93 1.21 -16.13 0.10
C LEU A 93 0.18 -15.32 0.91
N SER A 94 -0.57 -14.43 0.29
CA SER A 94 -1.55 -13.60 0.98
C SER A 94 -2.71 -14.41 1.57
N ALA A 95 -3.15 -15.45 0.90
CA ALA A 95 -4.14 -16.37 1.45
C ALA A 95 -3.55 -17.21 2.59
N VAL A 96 -2.32 -17.71 2.44
CA VAL A 96 -1.62 -18.47 3.49
C VAL A 96 -1.51 -17.66 4.78
N GLU A 97 -1.14 -16.39 4.70
CA GLU A 97 -1.03 -15.49 5.86
C GLU A 97 -2.38 -15.30 6.55
N ILE A 98 -3.45 -15.05 5.79
CA ILE A 98 -4.77 -14.82 6.38
C ILE A 98 -5.37 -16.12 6.95
N TRP A 99 -5.24 -17.25 6.26
CA TRP A 99 -5.73 -18.54 6.76
C TRP A 99 -4.94 -19.05 7.97
N SER A 100 -3.64 -18.74 8.06
CA SER A 100 -2.81 -19.05 9.23
C SER A 100 -2.96 -18.03 10.37
N ASP A 101 -3.92 -17.13 10.31
CA ASP A 101 -4.14 -16.03 11.26
C ASP A 101 -2.87 -15.20 11.51
N TYR A 102 -2.11 -14.98 10.45
CA TYR A 102 -0.82 -14.28 10.48
C TYR A 102 0.24 -14.94 11.39
N SER A 103 0.07 -16.23 11.74
CA SER A 103 1.12 -17.00 12.43
C SER A 103 2.34 -17.26 11.56
N TYR A 104 2.18 -17.06 10.26
CA TYR A 104 3.23 -17.08 9.24
C TYR A 104 3.13 -15.82 8.38
N VAL A 105 4.13 -14.98 8.44
CA VAL A 105 4.20 -13.72 7.68
C VAL A 105 5.58 -13.59 7.05
N GLN A 106 5.62 -13.39 5.73
CA GLN A 106 6.84 -13.14 4.96
C GLN A 106 6.91 -11.70 4.43
N ARG A 107 6.36 -10.75 5.16
CA ARG A 107 6.37 -9.36 4.75
C ARG A 107 7.47 -8.59 5.48
N GLY A 108 8.25 -7.86 4.74
CA GLY A 108 9.28 -6.96 5.24
C GLY A 108 9.17 -5.58 4.59
N MET A 109 9.89 -4.62 5.12
CA MET A 109 9.93 -3.27 4.54
C MET A 109 10.52 -3.27 3.13
N GLU A 110 11.43 -4.21 2.85
CA GLU A 110 12.10 -4.32 1.56
C GLU A 110 11.16 -4.85 0.48
N ARG A 111 10.32 -5.84 0.83
CA ARG A 111 9.47 -6.52 -0.14
C ARG A 111 8.21 -7.08 0.51
N SER A 112 7.05 -6.63 0.04
CA SER A 112 5.75 -7.05 0.59
C SER A 112 4.69 -7.22 -0.50
N PRO A 113 4.76 -8.31 -1.30
CA PRO A 113 3.75 -8.60 -2.31
C PRO A 113 2.43 -9.01 -1.68
N TYR A 114 1.33 -8.45 -2.18
CA TYR A 114 0.00 -8.99 -1.99
C TYR A 114 -0.48 -9.62 -3.29
N PHE A 115 -0.90 -10.87 -3.23
CA PHE A 115 -1.43 -11.61 -4.39
C PHE A 115 -2.94 -11.62 -4.32
N ILE A 116 -3.61 -11.15 -5.38
CA ILE A 116 -5.06 -11.18 -5.49
C ILE A 116 -5.52 -11.73 -6.83
N LYS A 117 -6.47 -12.68 -6.80
CA LYS A 117 -7.24 -13.10 -7.97
C LYS A 117 -8.23 -11.99 -8.33
N VAL A 118 -8.29 -11.63 -9.60
CA VAL A 118 -9.23 -10.64 -10.15
C VAL A 118 -9.80 -11.17 -11.46
N LEU A 119 -11.03 -10.77 -11.83
CA LEU A 119 -11.58 -11.16 -13.12
C LEU A 119 -10.78 -10.50 -14.25
N LYS A 120 -10.48 -11.24 -15.32
CA LYS A 120 -9.76 -10.74 -16.51
C LYS A 120 -10.38 -9.45 -17.04
N LYS A 121 -11.71 -9.36 -17.12
CA LYS A 121 -12.46 -8.19 -17.58
C LYS A 121 -12.31 -6.96 -16.67
N ASP A 122 -11.92 -7.13 -15.43
CA ASP A 122 -11.82 -6.07 -14.41
C ASP A 122 -10.38 -5.61 -14.16
N ILE A 123 -9.37 -6.10 -14.90
CA ILE A 123 -7.95 -5.73 -14.71
C ILE A 123 -7.74 -4.22 -14.75
N ARG A 124 -8.36 -3.52 -15.70
CA ARG A 124 -8.25 -2.07 -15.84
C ARG A 124 -8.76 -1.35 -14.60
N TYR A 125 -9.92 -1.75 -14.07
CA TYR A 125 -10.46 -1.21 -12.82
C TYR A 125 -9.47 -1.37 -11.66
N TRP A 126 -8.85 -2.55 -11.52
CA TRP A 126 -7.93 -2.82 -10.42
C TRP A 126 -6.64 -2.02 -10.52
N LYS A 127 -6.08 -1.86 -11.73
CA LYS A 127 -4.93 -0.97 -11.96
C LYS A 127 -5.25 0.47 -11.57
N ASP A 128 -6.36 0.99 -12.05
CA ASP A 128 -6.79 2.38 -11.76
C ASP A 128 -7.08 2.56 -10.26
N PHE A 129 -7.70 1.56 -9.62
CA PHE A 129 -7.98 1.56 -8.19
C PHE A 129 -6.68 1.67 -7.37
N PHE A 130 -5.69 0.80 -7.61
CA PHE A 130 -4.44 0.84 -6.86
C PHE A 130 -3.59 2.06 -7.20
N ASN A 131 -3.55 2.50 -8.45
CA ASN A 131 -2.87 3.73 -8.85
C ASN A 131 -3.43 4.95 -8.14
N LYS A 132 -4.76 5.05 -8.00
CA LYS A 132 -5.42 6.13 -7.25
C LYS A 132 -4.98 6.16 -5.78
N HIS A 133 -4.69 5.01 -5.20
CA HIS A 133 -4.22 4.89 -3.82
C HIS A 133 -2.69 4.88 -3.69
N ASN A 134 -1.97 5.12 -4.81
CA ASN A 134 -0.50 5.11 -4.88
C ASN A 134 0.12 3.78 -4.41
N ILE A 135 -0.51 2.66 -4.80
CA ILE A 135 0.00 1.32 -4.54
C ILE A 135 0.52 0.74 -5.86
N PRO A 136 1.82 0.43 -5.96
CA PRO A 136 2.39 -0.24 -7.12
C PRO A 136 1.66 -1.56 -7.40
N ASN A 137 1.36 -1.83 -8.68
CA ASN A 137 0.63 -3.03 -9.04
C ASN A 137 1.11 -3.60 -10.38
N TYR A 138 1.16 -4.91 -10.45
CA TYR A 138 1.66 -5.68 -11.60
C TYR A 138 0.67 -6.78 -11.95
N VAL A 139 0.73 -7.29 -13.18
CA VAL A 139 -0.10 -8.40 -13.64
C VAL A 139 0.77 -9.64 -13.77
N ASN A 140 0.38 -10.73 -13.13
CA ASN A 140 1.04 -12.02 -13.01
C ASN A 140 2.36 -11.99 -12.26
N GLU A 141 3.27 -11.06 -12.57
CA GLU A 141 4.60 -10.94 -11.98
C GLU A 141 5.04 -9.48 -11.91
N GLY A 142 5.98 -9.18 -11.04
CA GLY A 142 6.55 -7.87 -10.82
C GLY A 142 7.14 -7.76 -9.42
N SER A 143 7.93 -6.72 -9.21
CA SER A 143 8.57 -6.46 -7.92
C SER A 143 8.93 -4.99 -7.76
N THR A 144 8.86 -4.50 -6.53
CA THR A 144 9.36 -3.18 -6.13
C THR A 144 9.66 -3.19 -4.64
N ILE A 145 10.26 -2.10 -4.15
CA ILE A 145 10.52 -1.90 -2.72
C ILE A 145 9.19 -1.60 -2.01
N GLY A 146 9.02 -2.19 -0.82
CA GLY A 146 7.85 -1.98 0.03
C GLY A 146 6.64 -2.81 -0.40
N GLU A 147 5.46 -2.26 -0.19
CA GLU A 147 4.18 -2.90 -0.47
C GLU A 147 3.78 -2.77 -1.94
N TYR A 148 3.32 -3.85 -2.53
CA TYR A 148 2.78 -3.86 -3.90
C TYR A 148 1.80 -5.00 -4.12
N ILE A 149 1.03 -4.90 -5.21
CA ILE A 149 0.02 -5.88 -5.61
C ILE A 149 0.49 -6.67 -6.82
N ILE A 150 0.25 -7.99 -6.78
CA ILE A 150 0.28 -8.86 -7.96
C ILE A 150 -1.16 -9.26 -8.28
N LEU A 151 -1.66 -8.74 -9.39
CA LEU A 151 -2.96 -9.08 -9.96
C LEU A 151 -2.85 -10.42 -10.68
N MET A 152 -3.65 -11.41 -10.27
CA MET A 152 -3.74 -12.73 -10.89
C MET A 152 -5.06 -12.82 -11.68
N PRO A 153 -5.05 -12.60 -13.01
CA PRO A 153 -6.27 -12.60 -13.81
C PRO A 153 -6.85 -14.02 -13.94
N VAL A 154 -8.13 -14.17 -13.60
CA VAL A 154 -8.88 -15.44 -13.70
C VAL A 154 -10.22 -15.23 -14.40
N GLU A 155 -10.81 -16.29 -14.92
CA GLU A 155 -12.16 -16.25 -15.50
C GLU A 155 -13.25 -16.22 -14.43
N LYS A 156 -13.04 -16.94 -13.34
CA LYS A 156 -13.98 -17.05 -12.21
C LYS A 156 -13.24 -16.87 -10.90
N ILE A 157 -13.89 -16.22 -9.94
CA ILE A 157 -13.39 -16.06 -8.58
C ILE A 157 -14.30 -16.83 -7.65
N ASP A 158 -13.73 -17.82 -6.98
CA ASP A 158 -14.32 -18.44 -5.81
C ASP A 158 -13.65 -17.83 -4.58
N SER A 159 -14.45 -17.26 -3.68
CA SER A 159 -13.94 -16.58 -2.48
C SER A 159 -14.79 -16.85 -1.26
N ILE A 160 -14.13 -16.90 -0.12
CA ILE A 160 -14.74 -16.99 1.21
C ILE A 160 -14.38 -15.70 1.96
N GLU A 161 -15.27 -15.23 2.80
CA GLU A 161 -15.00 -14.06 3.65
C GLU A 161 -14.41 -14.50 5.00
N LYS A 162 -13.28 -13.90 5.36
CA LYS A 162 -12.63 -14.07 6.66
C LYS A 162 -12.01 -12.74 7.09
N ASN A 163 -12.30 -12.28 8.31
CA ASN A 163 -11.81 -11.02 8.85
C ASN A 163 -12.13 -9.80 7.95
N ASN A 164 -13.32 -9.79 7.33
CA ASN A 164 -13.76 -8.77 6.36
C ASN A 164 -12.87 -8.70 5.10
N LEU A 165 -12.15 -9.76 4.78
CA LEU A 165 -11.35 -9.91 3.58
C LEU A 165 -11.84 -11.09 2.76
N LYS A 166 -11.85 -10.96 1.45
CA LYS A 166 -12.20 -12.05 0.52
C LYS A 166 -10.95 -12.84 0.18
N ILE A 167 -11.00 -14.15 0.40
CA ILE A 167 -9.86 -15.05 0.28
C ILE A 167 -10.27 -16.25 -0.56
N GLU A 168 -9.35 -16.84 -1.31
CA GLU A 168 -9.59 -18.12 -1.96
C GLU A 168 -9.94 -19.23 -0.95
N PRO A 169 -10.71 -20.25 -1.33
CA PRO A 169 -11.08 -21.35 -0.44
C PRO A 169 -9.86 -22.01 0.22
N LEU A 170 -10.03 -22.44 1.47
CA LEU A 170 -8.95 -23.07 2.25
C LEU A 170 -8.31 -24.25 1.52
N LYS A 171 -9.10 -25.04 0.79
CA LYS A 171 -8.61 -26.19 0.00
C LYS A 171 -7.56 -25.76 -1.04
N GLU A 172 -7.79 -24.68 -1.76
CA GLU A 172 -6.83 -24.15 -2.73
C GLU A 172 -5.57 -23.63 -2.04
N THR A 173 -5.75 -22.90 -0.93
CA THR A 173 -4.62 -22.39 -0.14
C THR A 173 -3.77 -23.53 0.46
N LEU A 174 -4.39 -24.60 0.96
CA LEU A 174 -3.67 -25.77 1.47
C LEU A 174 -2.87 -26.46 0.36
N LYS A 175 -3.42 -26.58 -0.85
CA LYS A 175 -2.68 -27.13 -1.99
C LYS A 175 -1.42 -26.29 -2.27
N THR A 176 -1.55 -24.98 -2.38
CA THR A 176 -0.43 -24.05 -2.58
C THR A 176 0.60 -24.16 -1.44
N ALA A 177 0.14 -24.23 -0.20
CA ALA A 177 1.03 -24.31 0.95
C ALA A 177 1.76 -25.65 1.05
N LYS A 178 1.14 -26.75 0.59
CA LYS A 178 1.77 -28.08 0.55
C LYS A 178 2.89 -28.16 -0.49
N GLU A 179 2.72 -27.50 -1.62
CA GLU A 179 3.68 -27.53 -2.74
C GLU A 179 4.94 -26.68 -2.47
N ASN A 180 4.95 -25.86 -1.41
CA ASN A 180 6.04 -24.96 -1.11
C ASN A 180 6.58 -25.18 0.30
N GLU A 181 7.82 -25.65 0.41
CA GLU A 181 8.46 -25.92 1.71
C GLU A 181 8.49 -24.71 2.65
N MET A 182 8.59 -23.50 2.11
CA MET A 182 8.56 -22.28 2.91
C MET A 182 7.24 -22.13 3.69
N TYR A 183 6.15 -22.74 3.22
CA TYR A 183 4.85 -22.66 3.88
C TYR A 183 4.53 -23.87 4.77
N ARG A 184 5.47 -24.78 4.98
CA ARG A 184 5.30 -26.02 5.75
C ARG A 184 4.72 -25.79 7.15
N TYR A 185 5.21 -24.77 7.85
CA TYR A 185 4.69 -24.42 9.16
C TYR A 185 3.23 -23.94 9.07
N ALA A 186 2.91 -23.03 8.17
CA ALA A 186 1.56 -22.53 7.95
C ALA A 186 0.60 -23.64 7.51
N TYR A 187 1.05 -24.53 6.63
CA TYR A 187 0.30 -25.70 6.21
C TYR A 187 -0.10 -26.59 7.41
N ASN A 188 0.85 -26.93 8.27
CA ASN A 188 0.60 -27.74 9.45
C ASN A 188 -0.34 -27.03 10.43
N TYR A 189 -0.15 -25.74 10.64
CA TYR A 189 -1.05 -24.92 11.46
C TYR A 189 -2.49 -24.93 10.93
N MET A 190 -2.68 -24.66 9.64
CA MET A 190 -4.01 -24.65 9.01
C MET A 190 -4.68 -26.02 9.08
N ARG A 191 -3.94 -27.12 8.84
CA ARG A 191 -4.49 -28.48 8.96
C ARG A 191 -4.91 -28.82 10.38
N LYS A 192 -4.13 -28.44 11.38
CA LYS A 192 -4.46 -28.66 12.79
C LYS A 192 -5.71 -27.86 13.19
N LYS A 193 -5.83 -26.63 12.72
CA LYS A 193 -6.91 -25.72 13.10
C LYS A 193 -8.24 -26.05 12.42
N TYR A 194 -8.22 -26.36 11.13
CA TYR A 194 -9.44 -26.52 10.32
C TYR A 194 -9.80 -27.99 10.03
N GLY A 195 -8.98 -28.95 10.48
CA GLY A 195 -9.20 -30.38 10.36
C GLY A 195 -8.86 -30.97 8.99
N PRO A 196 -8.78 -32.31 8.88
CA PRO A 196 -8.43 -33.00 7.64
C PRO A 196 -9.51 -32.89 6.54
N THR A 197 -10.74 -32.56 6.87
CA THR A 197 -11.87 -32.43 5.94
C THR A 197 -11.80 -31.15 5.11
N ALA A 198 -10.92 -30.22 5.42
CA ALA A 198 -10.73 -28.96 4.68
C ALA A 198 -9.69 -29.07 3.55
N ALA A 199 -9.10 -30.28 3.35
CA ALA A 199 -8.06 -30.55 2.37
C ALA A 199 -8.61 -31.17 1.08
#